data_78790e2e1acfb52ebc6e7d9beccc5325
#
_entry.id   78790e2e1acfb52ebc6e7d9beccc5325
#
_cell.length_a   1.000
_cell.length_b   1.000
_cell.length_c   1.000
_cell.angle_alpha   90.00
_cell.angle_beta   90.00
_cell.angle_gamma   90.00
#
_symmetry.space_group_name_H-M   'P 1'
#
loop_
_entity.id
_entity.type
_entity.pdbx_description
1 polymer ?
#
loop_
_entity_poly.entity_id
_entity_poly.type
_entity_poly.pdbx_seq_one_letter_code
_entity_poly.pdbx_strand_id
1 'polypeptide(L)'
;MKVIFLDIDGVLNCAKTPNPRKLPYIVDPKLLKRFETLLDRTGAEVVLSSTWRYDPAGLFSAKHWGVPLVDVTPDMPTQPRRNEVLAWLKEHPDVDRYAVIDDEDDELDDLPLFQPSAKTGLTSEIATGVADYLEGKTDRDMRCARITRVLQNIYASLRQHEG
;
A
#
# COMPACT_ATOMS: atom_id res chain seq x y z
N MET A 1 18.17 -0.15 -4.61
CA MET A 1 17.22 0.78 -3.94
C MET A 1 15.99 0.01 -3.47
N LYS A 2 15.39 0.35 -2.30
CA LYS A 2 14.11 -0.21 -1.84
C LYS A 2 13.01 0.80 -2.06
N VAL A 3 11.81 0.35 -2.46
CA VAL A 3 10.67 1.23 -2.78
C VAL A 3 9.39 0.72 -2.13
N ILE A 4 8.55 1.65 -1.67
CA ILE A 4 7.17 1.40 -1.27
C ILE A 4 6.24 2.18 -2.20
N PHE A 5 5.40 1.47 -2.96
CA PHE A 5 4.26 2.05 -3.65
C PHE A 5 3.14 2.22 -2.65
N LEU A 6 2.68 3.46 -2.48
CA LEU A 6 1.80 3.85 -1.38
C LEU A 6 0.46 4.35 -1.91
N ASP A 7 -0.63 3.72 -1.47
CA ASP A 7 -1.95 4.35 -1.45
C ASP A 7 -2.16 5.13 -0.14
N ILE A 8 -3.09 6.09 -0.13
CA ILE A 8 -3.37 6.93 1.04
C ILE A 8 -4.72 6.57 1.66
N ASP A 9 -5.78 6.50 0.86
CA ASP A 9 -7.11 6.18 1.37
C ASP A 9 -7.14 4.70 1.83
N GLY A 10 -7.68 4.45 3.01
CA GLY A 10 -7.65 3.11 3.60
C GLY A 10 -6.27 2.65 4.12
N VAL A 11 -5.19 3.43 3.91
CA VAL A 11 -3.82 3.13 4.35
C VAL A 11 -3.33 4.15 5.38
N LEU A 12 -3.16 5.42 5.00
CA LEU A 12 -2.76 6.51 5.89
C LEU A 12 -3.95 7.32 6.45
N ASN A 13 -5.14 6.98 6.03
CA ASN A 13 -6.40 7.32 6.69
C ASN A 13 -7.29 6.08 6.76
N CYS A 14 -8.35 6.12 7.52
CA CYS A 14 -9.29 5.01 7.63
C CYS A 14 -10.66 5.51 8.12
N ALA A 15 -11.64 4.62 8.18
CA ALA A 15 -13.00 4.94 8.65
C ALA A 15 -13.05 5.55 10.06
N LYS A 16 -12.00 5.37 10.87
CA LYS A 16 -11.88 5.92 12.24
C LYS A 16 -11.11 7.23 12.29
N THR A 17 -10.53 7.69 11.19
CA THR A 17 -9.77 8.95 11.16
C THR A 17 -10.71 10.14 11.40
N PRO A 18 -10.47 10.98 12.43
CA PRO A 18 -11.32 12.12 12.70
C PRO A 18 -11.27 13.13 11.56
N ASN A 19 -12.41 13.44 10.98
CA ASN A 19 -12.54 14.45 9.92
C ASN A 19 -13.74 15.39 10.17
N PRO A 20 -13.71 16.21 11.26
CA PRO A 20 -14.82 17.07 11.62
C PRO A 20 -15.09 18.17 10.58
N ARG A 21 -14.09 18.55 9.79
CA ARG A 21 -14.20 19.57 8.73
C ARG A 21 -14.60 18.98 7.37
N LYS A 22 -14.77 17.66 7.27
CA LYS A 22 -15.09 16.95 6.02
C LYS A 22 -14.12 17.32 4.88
N LEU A 23 -12.84 17.41 5.18
CA LEU A 23 -11.80 17.66 4.18
C LEU A 23 -11.75 16.49 3.19
N PRO A 24 -11.61 16.75 1.89
CA PRO A 24 -11.53 15.67 0.90
C PRO A 24 -10.23 14.86 1.00
N TYR A 25 -9.17 15.49 1.45
CA TYR A 25 -7.83 14.89 1.55
C TYR A 25 -7.31 15.00 2.99
N ILE A 26 -7.31 13.87 3.71
CA ILE A 26 -6.82 13.82 5.09
C ILE A 26 -5.86 12.64 5.27
N VAL A 27 -4.90 12.83 6.19
CA VAL A 27 -4.01 11.79 6.67
C VAL A 27 -4.15 11.69 8.19
N ASP A 28 -4.22 10.48 8.73
CA ASP A 28 -4.23 10.26 10.18
C ASP A 28 -2.79 10.36 10.72
N PRO A 29 -2.51 11.28 11.64
CA PRO A 29 -1.15 11.46 12.18
C PRO A 29 -0.58 10.19 12.83
N LYS A 30 -1.43 9.32 13.38
CA LYS A 30 -0.98 8.06 13.99
C LYS A 30 -0.56 7.04 12.95
N LEU A 31 -1.31 6.96 11.84
CA LEU A 31 -0.98 6.07 10.72
C LEU A 31 0.26 6.57 9.99
N LEU A 32 0.38 7.88 9.78
CA LEU A 32 1.57 8.51 9.21
C LEU A 32 2.81 8.24 10.08
N LYS A 33 2.71 8.43 11.39
CA LYS A 33 3.84 8.16 12.29
C LYS A 33 4.30 6.70 12.26
N ARG A 34 3.37 5.76 12.10
CA ARG A 34 3.69 4.35 11.92
C ARG A 34 4.39 4.09 10.59
N PHE A 35 3.94 4.75 9.55
CA PHE A 35 4.57 4.70 8.23
C PHE A 35 5.99 5.29 8.25
N GLU A 36 6.18 6.45 8.87
CA GLU A 36 7.52 7.04 9.07
C GLU A 36 8.46 6.07 9.80
N THR A 37 7.98 5.39 10.85
CA THR A 37 8.78 4.39 11.58
C THR A 37 9.18 3.21 10.68
N LEU A 38 8.29 2.79 9.76
CA LEU A 38 8.61 1.79 8.76
C LEU A 38 9.71 2.29 7.80
N LEU A 39 9.64 3.54 7.36
CA LEU A 39 10.65 4.15 6.48
C LEU A 39 12.00 4.29 7.20
N ASP A 40 12.01 4.77 8.44
CA ASP A 40 13.22 4.88 9.26
C ASP A 40 13.93 3.52 9.41
N ARG A 41 13.15 2.44 9.54
CA ARG A 41 13.67 1.08 9.65
C ARG A 41 14.24 0.54 8.35
N THR A 42 13.58 0.79 7.23
CA THR A 42 13.88 0.12 5.94
C THR A 42 14.78 0.94 5.03
N GLY A 43 14.78 2.26 5.19
CA GLY A 43 15.38 3.20 4.25
C GLY A 43 14.72 3.20 2.88
N ALA A 44 13.46 2.77 2.78
CA ALA A 44 12.74 2.71 1.51
C ALA A 44 12.29 4.10 1.05
N GLU A 45 12.35 4.34 -0.24
CA GLU A 45 11.78 5.51 -0.90
C GLU A 45 10.28 5.28 -1.16
N VAL A 46 9.51 6.37 -1.23
CA VAL A 46 8.05 6.32 -1.36
C VAL A 46 7.61 6.85 -2.70
N VAL A 47 6.93 6.01 -3.46
CA VAL A 47 6.27 6.36 -4.72
C VAL A 47 4.76 6.33 -4.53
N LEU A 48 4.09 7.45 -4.77
CA LEU A 48 2.64 7.54 -4.61
C LEU A 48 1.92 6.82 -5.76
N SER A 49 1.13 5.81 -5.43
CA SER A 49 0.24 5.11 -6.36
C SER A 49 -1.23 5.47 -6.18
N SER A 50 -1.55 6.26 -5.15
CA SER A 50 -2.89 6.73 -4.83
C SER A 50 -3.51 7.59 -5.93
N THR A 51 -4.83 7.52 -6.06
CA THR A 51 -5.61 8.42 -6.94
C THR A 51 -5.46 9.90 -6.59
N TRP A 52 -4.98 10.23 -5.39
CA TRP A 52 -4.65 11.61 -5.01
C TRP A 52 -3.66 12.29 -5.97
N ARG A 53 -2.83 11.53 -6.68
CA ARG A 53 -1.86 12.06 -7.65
C ARG A 53 -2.51 12.68 -8.89
N TYR A 54 -3.74 12.31 -9.21
CA TYR A 54 -4.48 12.86 -10.36
C TYR A 54 -5.06 14.26 -10.09
N ASP A 55 -5.23 14.62 -8.82
CA ASP A 55 -5.71 15.94 -8.41
C ASP A 55 -4.54 16.76 -7.82
N PRO A 56 -4.23 17.93 -8.39
CA PRO A 56 -3.22 18.82 -7.83
C PRO A 56 -3.44 19.15 -6.34
N ALA A 57 -4.72 19.26 -5.91
CA ALA A 57 -5.05 19.48 -4.51
C ALA A 57 -4.76 18.23 -3.65
N GLY A 58 -4.98 17.04 -4.18
CA GLY A 58 -4.65 15.77 -3.51
C GLY A 58 -3.14 15.63 -3.33
N LEU A 59 -2.36 15.84 -4.39
CA LEU A 59 -0.91 15.78 -4.35
C LEU A 59 -0.31 16.85 -3.41
N PHE A 60 -0.84 18.08 -3.46
CA PHE A 60 -0.46 19.13 -2.52
C PHE A 60 -0.78 18.71 -1.08
N SER A 61 -1.97 18.15 -0.84
CA SER A 61 -2.39 17.71 0.50
C SER A 61 -1.48 16.59 1.03
N ALA A 62 -1.11 15.60 0.22
CA ALA A 62 -0.18 14.55 0.63
C ALA A 62 1.15 15.16 1.14
N LYS A 63 1.72 16.10 0.40
CA LYS A 63 2.94 16.81 0.80
C LYS A 63 2.72 17.70 2.03
N HIS A 64 1.58 18.39 2.11
CA HIS A 64 1.22 19.23 3.26
C HIS A 64 1.10 18.43 4.56
N TRP A 65 0.55 17.23 4.49
CA TRP A 65 0.48 16.31 5.63
C TRP A 65 1.83 15.70 6.00
N GLY A 66 2.86 15.90 5.19
CA GLY A 66 4.21 15.41 5.45
C GLY A 66 4.47 14.00 4.95
N VAL A 67 3.67 13.47 4.00
CA VAL A 67 3.97 12.18 3.35
C VAL A 67 5.26 12.33 2.54
N PRO A 68 6.32 11.56 2.84
CA PRO A 68 7.65 11.77 2.25
C PRO A 68 7.77 11.14 0.85
N LEU A 69 7.11 11.75 -0.13
CA LEU A 69 7.07 11.27 -1.51
C LEU A 69 8.34 11.69 -2.28
N VAL A 70 8.97 10.74 -2.99
CA VAL A 70 10.04 11.02 -3.96
C VAL A 70 9.50 11.08 -5.39
N ASP A 71 8.45 10.32 -5.72
CA ASP A 71 7.86 10.24 -7.05
C ASP A 71 6.39 9.80 -7.00
N VAL A 72 5.76 9.71 -8.16
CA VAL A 72 4.40 9.19 -8.36
C VAL A 72 4.40 8.15 -9.50
N THR A 73 3.50 7.17 -9.47
CA THR A 73 3.31 6.27 -10.61
C THR A 73 2.72 7.03 -11.81
N PRO A 74 3.01 6.62 -13.06
CA PRO A 74 2.43 7.24 -14.25
C PRO A 74 0.91 7.13 -14.24
N ASP A 75 0.24 8.11 -14.84
CA ASP A 75 -1.19 8.05 -15.11
C ASP A 75 -1.43 7.19 -16.35
N MET A 76 -2.08 6.05 -16.14
CA MET A 76 -2.45 5.12 -17.22
C MET A 76 -3.97 4.93 -17.25
N PRO A 77 -4.73 5.86 -17.86
CA PRO A 77 -6.18 5.81 -17.90
C PRO A 77 -6.70 4.44 -18.39
N THR A 78 -7.70 3.91 -17.70
CA THR A 78 -8.31 2.60 -18.01
C THR A 78 -7.43 1.37 -17.74
N GLN A 79 -6.24 1.55 -17.21
CA GLN A 79 -5.38 0.44 -16.77
C GLN A 79 -5.50 0.23 -15.24
N PRO A 80 -5.36 -1.01 -14.77
CA PRO A 80 -5.30 -1.27 -13.33
C PRO A 80 -4.01 -0.71 -12.72
N ARG A 81 -4.04 -0.40 -11.43
CA ARG A 81 -2.89 0.12 -10.67
C ARG A 81 -1.64 -0.74 -10.80
N ARG A 82 -1.83 -2.05 -10.95
CA ARG A 82 -0.74 -2.98 -11.26
C ARG A 82 0.12 -2.53 -12.43
N ASN A 83 -0.48 -2.12 -13.54
CA ASN A 83 0.24 -1.71 -14.74
C ASN A 83 1.02 -0.42 -14.53
N GLU A 84 0.51 0.50 -13.73
CA GLU A 84 1.19 1.74 -13.35
C GLU A 84 2.42 1.47 -12.50
N VAL A 85 2.32 0.55 -11.52
CA VAL A 85 3.45 0.09 -10.71
C VAL A 85 4.53 -0.56 -11.58
N LEU A 86 4.14 -1.47 -12.47
CA LEU A 86 5.08 -2.15 -13.36
C LEU A 86 5.73 -1.19 -14.37
N ALA A 87 4.98 -0.20 -14.88
CA ALA A 87 5.53 0.82 -15.78
C ALA A 87 6.59 1.66 -15.08
N TRP A 88 6.33 2.07 -13.83
CA TRP A 88 7.32 2.81 -13.04
C TRP A 88 8.58 1.96 -12.76
N LEU A 89 8.42 0.70 -12.36
CA LEU A 89 9.54 -0.23 -12.11
C LEU A 89 10.40 -0.46 -13.35
N LYS A 90 9.80 -0.49 -14.54
CA LYS A 90 10.52 -0.66 -15.80
C LYS A 90 11.52 0.49 -16.06
N GLU A 91 11.17 1.70 -15.67
CA GLU A 91 12.04 2.89 -15.81
C GLU A 91 13.09 3.02 -14.67
N HIS A 92 12.97 2.17 -13.62
CA HIS A 92 13.83 2.19 -12.44
C HIS A 92 14.48 0.81 -12.17
N PRO A 93 15.40 0.36 -13.05
CA PRO A 93 16.01 -0.98 -12.95
C PRO A 93 16.95 -1.15 -11.76
N ASP A 94 17.26 -0.10 -11.04
CA ASP A 94 18.06 -0.09 -9.80
C ASP A 94 17.26 -0.42 -8.54
N VAL A 95 15.95 -0.69 -8.66
CA VAL A 95 15.13 -1.17 -7.56
C VAL A 95 15.43 -2.64 -7.26
N ASP A 96 16.01 -2.90 -6.11
CA ASP A 96 16.33 -4.26 -5.67
C ASP A 96 15.11 -4.97 -5.05
N ARG A 97 14.29 -4.21 -4.33
CA ARG A 97 13.10 -4.71 -3.64
C ARG A 97 12.04 -3.63 -3.57
N TYR A 98 10.78 -4.05 -3.71
CA TYR A 98 9.65 -3.15 -3.54
C TYR A 98 8.50 -3.84 -2.82
N ALA A 99 7.62 -3.05 -2.22
CA ALA A 99 6.35 -3.47 -1.66
C ALA A 99 5.24 -2.53 -2.12
N VAL A 100 4.01 -3.03 -2.19
CA VAL A 100 2.81 -2.23 -2.44
C VAL A 100 2.00 -2.23 -1.16
N ILE A 101 1.58 -1.04 -0.69
CA ILE A 101 0.66 -0.90 0.45
C ILE A 101 -0.60 -0.23 -0.08
N ASP A 102 -1.69 -0.99 -0.14
CA ASP A 102 -2.96 -0.59 -0.74
C ASP A 102 -4.10 -1.36 -0.08
N ASP A 103 -5.21 -0.72 0.24
CA ASP A 103 -6.38 -1.40 0.82
C ASP A 103 -7.26 -2.08 -0.23
N GLU A 104 -7.09 -1.72 -1.50
CA GLU A 104 -7.72 -2.36 -2.65
C GLU A 104 -6.75 -3.31 -3.35
N ASP A 105 -7.28 -4.33 -4.01
CA ASP A 105 -6.49 -5.29 -4.78
C ASP A 105 -6.06 -4.69 -6.13
N ASP A 106 -6.99 -4.13 -6.91
CA ASP A 106 -6.78 -3.51 -8.23
C ASP A 106 -5.74 -4.26 -9.11
N GLU A 107 -5.89 -5.59 -9.21
CA GLU A 107 -5.00 -6.53 -9.87
C GLU A 107 -3.55 -6.58 -9.30
N LEU A 108 -3.36 -6.12 -8.05
CA LEU A 108 -2.07 -6.10 -7.36
C LEU A 108 -1.68 -7.44 -6.72
N ASP A 109 -2.54 -8.44 -6.78
CA ASP A 109 -2.43 -9.70 -6.04
C ASP A 109 -1.23 -10.58 -6.44
N ASP A 110 -0.63 -10.37 -7.60
CA ASP A 110 0.61 -11.01 -8.04
C ASP A 110 1.88 -10.22 -7.68
N LEU A 111 1.72 -9.01 -7.16
CA LEU A 111 2.80 -8.18 -6.63
C LEU A 111 2.97 -8.40 -5.11
N PRO A 112 4.05 -7.92 -4.50
CA PRO A 112 4.21 -7.96 -3.03
C PRO A 112 3.27 -6.96 -2.35
N LEU A 113 1.97 -7.26 -2.40
CA LEU A 113 0.88 -6.47 -1.83
C LEU A 113 0.74 -6.74 -0.33
N PHE A 114 0.74 -5.66 0.45
CA PHE A 114 0.37 -5.60 1.85
C PHE A 114 -0.92 -4.80 1.97
N GLN A 115 -2.02 -5.49 2.25
CA GLN A 115 -3.36 -4.96 2.15
C GLN A 115 -3.95 -4.61 3.53
N PRO A 116 -3.90 -3.34 3.97
CA PRO A 116 -4.64 -2.88 5.14
C PRO A 116 -6.15 -2.99 4.92
N SER A 117 -6.89 -2.92 6.00
CA SER A 117 -8.34 -2.72 5.91
C SER A 117 -8.67 -1.23 5.95
N ALA A 118 -9.53 -0.74 5.06
CA ALA A 118 -10.05 0.63 5.09
C ALA A 118 -10.70 1.02 6.43
N LYS A 119 -11.02 0.03 7.30
CA LYS A 119 -11.54 0.28 8.64
C LYS A 119 -10.47 0.67 9.65
N THR A 120 -9.23 0.23 9.47
CA THR A 120 -8.14 0.37 10.46
C THR A 120 -6.91 1.06 9.92
N GLY A 121 -6.75 1.13 8.60
CA GLY A 121 -5.54 1.62 7.95
C GLY A 121 -4.32 0.74 8.21
N LEU A 122 -3.14 1.31 8.01
CA LEU A 122 -1.85 0.65 8.22
C LEU A 122 -1.68 0.25 9.69
N THR A 123 -1.77 -1.05 10.00
CA THR A 123 -1.54 -1.56 11.36
C THR A 123 -0.05 -1.79 11.63
N SER A 124 0.32 -1.99 12.92
CA SER A 124 1.70 -2.29 13.29
C SER A 124 2.17 -3.62 12.72
N GLU A 125 1.28 -4.61 12.63
CA GLU A 125 1.56 -5.93 12.08
C GLU A 125 1.88 -5.84 10.60
N ILE A 126 1.08 -5.07 9.83
CA ILE A 126 1.32 -4.86 8.40
C ILE A 126 2.62 -4.09 8.19
N ALA A 127 2.86 -3.01 8.93
CA ALA A 127 4.10 -2.24 8.82
C ALA A 127 5.34 -3.11 9.14
N THR A 128 5.25 -3.98 10.16
CA THR A 128 6.31 -4.95 10.47
C THR A 128 6.50 -5.95 9.33
N GLY A 129 5.42 -6.49 8.77
CA GLY A 129 5.49 -7.41 7.65
C GLY A 129 6.15 -6.80 6.42
N VAL A 130 5.82 -5.54 6.07
CA VAL A 130 6.47 -4.79 5.00
C VAL A 130 7.96 -4.63 5.27
N ALA A 131 8.33 -4.24 6.50
CA ALA A 131 9.73 -4.06 6.87
C ALA A 131 10.51 -5.37 6.76
N ASP A 132 9.99 -6.46 7.32
CA ASP A 132 10.64 -7.78 7.28
C ASP A 132 10.81 -8.27 5.83
N TYR A 133 9.81 -8.04 4.98
CA TYR A 133 9.91 -8.36 3.56
C TYR A 133 10.99 -7.53 2.86
N LEU A 134 11.00 -6.21 3.03
CA LEU A 134 12.01 -5.33 2.42
C LEU A 134 13.43 -5.59 2.94
N GLU A 135 13.56 -6.14 4.14
CA GLU A 135 14.84 -6.56 4.73
C GLU A 135 15.27 -7.99 4.31
N GLY A 136 14.47 -8.71 3.55
CA GLY A 136 14.75 -10.06 3.07
C GLY A 136 14.54 -11.17 4.11
N LYS A 137 13.79 -10.91 5.19
CA LYS A 137 13.58 -11.87 6.27
C LYS A 137 12.47 -12.89 5.99
N THR A 138 11.56 -12.60 5.06
CA THR A 138 10.29 -13.34 4.88
C THR A 138 9.99 -13.82 3.45
N ASP A 139 10.97 -13.90 2.56
CA ASP A 139 10.75 -14.30 1.15
C ASP A 139 10.06 -15.66 0.98
N ARG A 140 10.22 -16.60 1.93
CA ARG A 140 9.54 -17.91 1.91
C ARG A 140 8.13 -17.87 2.48
N ASP A 141 7.89 -17.03 3.48
CA ASP A 141 6.61 -16.99 4.21
C ASP A 141 5.50 -16.29 3.41
N MET A 142 5.83 -15.32 2.56
CA MET A 142 4.87 -14.63 1.69
C MET A 142 4.18 -15.58 0.69
N ARG A 143 4.92 -16.55 0.12
CA ARG A 143 4.35 -17.58 -0.76
C ARG A 143 3.43 -18.52 0.01
N CYS A 144 3.80 -18.91 1.23
CA CYS A 144 2.96 -19.75 2.10
C CYS A 144 1.71 -19.04 2.59
N ALA A 145 1.80 -17.77 3.01
CA ALA A 145 0.65 -16.96 3.44
C ALA A 145 -0.35 -16.77 2.29
N ARG A 146 0.13 -16.57 1.06
CA ARG A 146 -0.69 -16.45 -0.14
C ARG A 146 -1.45 -17.77 -0.45
N ILE A 147 -0.76 -18.91 -0.39
CA ILE A 147 -1.37 -20.24 -0.59
C ILE A 147 -2.42 -20.51 0.50
N THR A 148 -2.13 -20.20 1.75
CA THR A 148 -3.05 -20.38 2.88
C THR A 148 -4.30 -19.51 2.72
N ARG A 149 -4.15 -18.25 2.26
CA ARG A 149 -5.28 -17.33 2.04
C ARG A 149 -6.17 -17.80 0.87
N VAL A 150 -5.56 -18.25 -0.23
CA VAL A 150 -6.29 -18.82 -1.37
C VAL A 150 -7.07 -20.07 -0.93
N LEU A 151 -6.46 -20.96 -0.17
CA LEU A 151 -7.13 -22.15 0.37
C LEU A 151 -8.26 -21.78 1.33
N GLN A 152 -8.06 -20.80 2.22
CA GLN A 152 -9.12 -20.33 3.13
C GLN A 152 -10.30 -19.73 2.36
N ASN A 153 -10.06 -18.96 1.29
CA ASN A 153 -11.12 -18.41 0.45
C ASN A 153 -11.87 -19.50 -0.30
N ILE A 154 -11.18 -20.52 -0.81
CA ILE A 154 -11.81 -21.70 -1.46
C ILE A 154 -12.67 -22.46 -0.46
N TYR A 155 -12.19 -22.73 0.76
CA TYR A 155 -12.95 -23.41 1.82
C TYR A 155 -14.16 -22.60 2.30
N ALA A 156 -14.04 -21.27 2.39
CA ALA A 156 -15.15 -20.38 2.73
C ALA A 156 -16.24 -20.39 1.65
N SER A 157 -15.84 -20.38 0.37
CA SER A 157 -16.78 -20.46 -0.76
C SER A 157 -17.50 -21.80 -0.83
N LEU A 158 -16.82 -22.93 -0.56
CA LEU A 158 -17.42 -24.25 -0.56
C LEU A 158 -18.46 -24.42 0.56
N ARG A 159 -18.24 -23.83 1.74
CA ARG A 159 -19.23 -23.88 2.85
C ARG A 159 -20.50 -23.07 2.60
N GLN A 160 -20.47 -22.09 1.70
CA GLN A 160 -21.66 -21.29 1.36
C GLN A 160 -22.59 -21.99 0.35
N HIS A 161 -22.15 -23.08 -0.27
CA HIS A 161 -22.95 -23.88 -1.22
C HIS A 161 -23.55 -25.14 -0.61
N GLU A 162 -23.32 -25.43 0.66
CA GLU A 162 -23.87 -26.59 1.40
C GLU A 162 -24.97 -26.21 2.41
N GLY A 163 -25.51 -24.97 2.31
CA GLY A 163 -26.60 -24.48 3.19
C GLY A 163 -27.90 -24.25 2.44
#